data_ad97a8ccb9ee82c6fe7631b538503af3
#
_entry.id   ad97a8ccb9ee82c6fe7631b538503af3
#
_cell.length_a   1.000
_cell.length_b   1.000
_cell.length_c   1.000
_cell.angle_alpha   90.00
_cell.angle_beta   90.00
_cell.angle_gamma   90.00
#
_symmetry.space_group_name_H-M   'P 1'
#
loop_
_entity.id
_entity.type
_entity.pdbx_description
1 polymer ?
#
loop_
_entity_poly.entity_id
_entity_poly.type
_entity_poly.pdbx_seq_one_letter_code
_entity_poly.pdbx_strand_id
1 'polypeptide(L)'
;MTVVGVISDTHGLLRPEALRALAGCAHIIHGGDIGNAAILATLASHAPVTAVRGNNDRAAWATSIDETERLQIEDVSIHVLHDVTQLGFDPARRGIRVVVSGHSHQPRIRARDGVVYLNPGSAGPRRFRLPVTLARMTIAGDAIDVRVIDLVSMREFCTPWLSTASTTSS
;
A
#
# COMPACT_ATOMS: atom_id res chain seq x y z
N MET A 1 17.71 5.13 2.49
CA MET A 1 16.39 5.28 3.15
C MET A 1 15.38 5.81 2.13
N THR A 2 14.37 5.04 1.83
CA THR A 2 13.38 5.32 0.79
C THR A 2 11.98 5.40 1.40
N VAL A 3 11.22 6.45 1.11
CA VAL A 3 9.84 6.60 1.56
C VAL A 3 8.89 6.22 0.43
N VAL A 4 7.99 5.28 0.70
CA VAL A 4 6.99 4.76 -0.23
C VAL A 4 5.59 5.16 0.26
N GLY A 5 4.82 5.82 -0.58
CA GLY A 5 3.41 6.06 -0.33
C GLY A 5 2.59 4.83 -0.71
N VAL A 6 1.66 4.42 0.14
CA VAL A 6 0.76 3.29 -0.12
C VAL A 6 -0.68 3.77 -0.01
N ILE A 7 -1.41 3.73 -1.12
CA ILE A 7 -2.79 4.21 -1.24
C ILE A 7 -3.65 3.11 -1.87
N SER A 8 -4.93 3.04 -1.56
CA SER A 8 -5.86 2.07 -2.13
C SER A 8 -7.30 2.57 -2.11
N ASP A 9 -8.16 1.90 -2.89
CA ASP A 9 -9.60 2.07 -2.85
C ASP A 9 -10.04 3.54 -3.03
N THR A 10 -9.45 4.21 -4.01
CA THR A 10 -9.77 5.61 -4.34
C THR A 10 -11.14 5.75 -5.00
N HIS A 11 -11.63 4.71 -5.69
CA HIS A 11 -12.96 4.67 -6.30
C HIS A 11 -13.32 5.95 -7.09
N GLY A 12 -12.37 6.48 -7.85
CA GLY A 12 -12.59 7.67 -8.66
C GLY A 12 -12.40 9.01 -7.92
N LEU A 13 -12.06 9.00 -6.62
CA LEU A 13 -11.84 10.19 -5.82
C LEU A 13 -10.39 10.24 -5.30
N LEU A 14 -9.58 11.12 -5.83
CA LEU A 14 -8.27 11.42 -5.30
C LEU A 14 -8.32 12.75 -4.53
N ARG A 15 -8.21 12.67 -3.22
CA ARG A 15 -8.32 13.82 -2.32
C ARG A 15 -7.05 14.66 -2.35
N PRO A 16 -7.15 16.02 -2.25
CA PRO A 16 -5.96 16.87 -2.09
C PRO A 16 -5.13 16.49 -0.85
N GLU A 17 -5.78 16.02 0.22
CA GLU A 17 -5.13 15.53 1.44
C GLU A 17 -4.23 14.33 1.17
N ALA A 18 -4.67 13.41 0.29
CA ALA A 18 -3.86 12.26 -0.12
C ALA A 18 -2.59 12.72 -0.86
N LEU A 19 -2.70 13.68 -1.78
CA LEU A 19 -1.53 14.21 -2.49
C LEU A 19 -0.56 14.91 -1.54
N ARG A 20 -1.07 15.67 -0.55
CA ARG A 20 -0.20 16.25 0.50
C ARG A 20 0.52 15.20 1.32
N ALA A 21 -0.19 14.15 1.72
CA ALA A 21 0.39 13.05 2.50
C ALA A 21 1.40 12.21 1.70
N LEU A 22 1.27 12.15 0.37
CA LEU A 22 2.18 11.47 -0.53
C LEU A 22 3.38 12.33 -0.96
N ALA A 23 3.38 13.62 -0.62
CA ALA A 23 4.48 14.51 -0.99
C ALA A 23 5.83 14.01 -0.46
N GLY A 24 6.85 14.03 -1.32
CA GLY A 24 8.20 13.57 -0.99
C GLY A 24 8.38 12.05 -0.93
N CYS A 25 7.37 11.25 -1.27
CA CYS A 25 7.55 9.82 -1.50
C CYS A 25 8.38 9.59 -2.77
N ALA A 26 9.32 8.65 -2.71
CA ALA A 26 10.14 8.26 -3.86
C ALA A 26 9.40 7.29 -4.79
N HIS A 27 8.38 6.62 -4.31
CA HIS A 27 7.52 5.68 -5.05
C HIS A 27 6.12 5.67 -4.44
N ILE A 28 5.11 5.39 -5.26
CA ILE A 28 3.72 5.24 -4.83
C ILE A 28 3.22 3.85 -5.25
N ILE A 29 2.59 3.13 -4.32
CA ILE A 29 1.90 1.87 -4.57
C ILE A 29 0.39 2.10 -4.45
N HIS A 30 -0.37 1.69 -5.46
CA HIS A 30 -1.83 1.70 -5.41
C HIS A 30 -2.39 0.27 -5.35
N GLY A 31 -3.08 -0.04 -4.27
CA GLY A 31 -3.61 -1.39 -3.96
C GLY A 31 -4.90 -1.79 -4.69
N GLY A 32 -5.30 -1.08 -5.74
CA GLY A 32 -6.48 -1.41 -6.55
C GLY A 32 -7.75 -0.66 -6.16
N ASP A 33 -8.84 -0.91 -6.90
CA ASP A 33 -10.10 -0.15 -6.86
C ASP A 33 -9.86 1.36 -7.07
N ILE A 34 -9.19 1.65 -8.18
CA ILE A 34 -8.70 2.97 -8.57
C ILE A 34 -9.88 3.86 -8.99
N GLY A 35 -10.74 3.34 -9.87
CA GLY A 35 -11.96 3.99 -10.34
C GLY A 35 -11.84 4.76 -11.64
N ASN A 36 -10.69 5.41 -11.95
CA ASN A 36 -10.40 5.96 -13.28
C ASN A 36 -8.90 6.17 -13.53
N ALA A 37 -8.51 6.22 -14.81
CA ALA A 37 -7.10 6.34 -15.21
C ALA A 37 -6.46 7.67 -14.80
N ALA A 38 -7.23 8.75 -14.66
CA ALA A 38 -6.71 10.07 -14.31
C ALA A 38 -6.08 10.10 -12.93
N ILE A 39 -6.52 9.23 -12.03
CA ILE A 39 -5.92 9.05 -10.69
C ILE A 39 -4.47 8.60 -10.80
N LEU A 40 -4.21 7.57 -11.61
CA LEU A 40 -2.85 7.07 -11.83
C LEU A 40 -1.97 8.12 -12.50
N ALA A 41 -2.50 8.84 -13.48
CA ALA A 41 -1.77 9.92 -14.14
C ALA A 41 -1.41 11.04 -13.15
N THR A 42 -2.34 11.42 -12.27
CA THR A 42 -2.08 12.42 -11.23
C THR A 42 -1.03 11.92 -10.22
N LEU A 43 -1.15 10.69 -9.74
CA LEU A 43 -0.14 10.11 -8.84
C LEU A 43 1.23 10.04 -9.50
N ALA A 44 1.29 9.65 -10.78
CA ALA A 44 2.54 9.53 -11.55
C ALA A 44 3.24 10.88 -11.77
N SER A 45 2.51 12.01 -11.68
CA SER A 45 3.14 13.34 -11.70
C SER A 45 3.89 13.68 -10.40
N HIS A 46 3.67 12.94 -9.33
CA HIS A 46 4.35 13.14 -8.05
C HIS A 46 5.52 12.18 -7.84
N ALA A 47 5.38 10.90 -8.21
CA ALA A 47 6.41 9.87 -8.11
C ALA A 47 6.06 8.68 -9.02
N PRO A 48 7.02 7.80 -9.34
CA PRO A 48 6.74 6.53 -10.02
C PRO A 48 5.63 5.74 -9.30
N VAL A 49 4.71 5.14 -10.06
CA VAL A 49 3.55 4.42 -9.52
C VAL A 49 3.60 2.96 -9.94
N THR A 50 3.43 2.06 -8.97
CA THR A 50 3.06 0.66 -9.18
C THR A 50 1.62 0.48 -8.74
N ALA A 51 0.75 -0.03 -9.61
CA ALA A 51 -0.66 -0.21 -9.30
C ALA A 51 -1.13 -1.60 -9.70
N VAL A 52 -2.05 -2.16 -8.92
CA VAL A 52 -2.78 -3.38 -9.28
C VAL A 52 -4.25 -3.04 -9.56
N ARG A 53 -4.90 -3.88 -10.36
CA ARG A 53 -6.32 -3.77 -10.64
C ARG A 53 -7.14 -4.36 -9.49
N GLY A 54 -8.13 -3.59 -9.01
CA GLY A 54 -9.12 -4.08 -8.06
C GLY A 54 -10.35 -4.71 -8.75
N ASN A 55 -11.24 -5.30 -7.96
CA ASN A 55 -12.42 -5.97 -8.48
C ASN A 55 -13.46 -5.02 -9.09
N ASN A 56 -13.40 -3.73 -8.78
CA ASN A 56 -14.24 -2.69 -9.36
C ASN A 56 -13.64 -2.00 -10.60
N ASP A 57 -12.36 -2.23 -10.90
CA ASP A 57 -11.67 -1.65 -12.07
C ASP A 57 -11.95 -2.48 -13.33
N ARG A 58 -13.17 -2.37 -13.88
CA ARG A 58 -13.66 -3.21 -15.01
C ARG A 58 -13.68 -2.50 -16.35
N ALA A 59 -13.44 -1.19 -16.39
CA ALA A 59 -13.46 -0.42 -17.62
C ALA A 59 -12.22 -0.69 -18.49
N ALA A 60 -12.29 -0.36 -19.78
CA ALA A 60 -11.24 -0.67 -20.75
C ALA A 60 -9.85 -0.13 -20.36
N TRP A 61 -9.76 1.02 -19.69
CA TRP A 61 -8.49 1.58 -19.22
C TRP A 61 -7.76 0.68 -18.21
N ALA A 62 -8.51 -0.14 -17.45
CA ALA A 62 -7.95 -0.99 -16.42
C ALA A 62 -7.44 -2.34 -16.94
N THR A 63 -7.74 -2.71 -18.20
CA THR A 63 -7.35 -4.01 -18.77
C THR A 63 -5.85 -4.18 -18.91
N SER A 64 -5.10 -3.08 -18.99
CA SER A 64 -3.63 -3.08 -19.04
C SER A 64 -2.95 -3.11 -17.69
N ILE A 65 -3.72 -3.06 -16.59
CA ILE A 65 -3.22 -3.11 -15.22
C ILE A 65 -3.32 -4.54 -14.73
N ASP A 66 -2.23 -5.10 -14.26
CA ASP A 66 -2.19 -6.45 -13.73
C ASP A 66 -2.93 -6.57 -12.39
N GLU A 67 -3.40 -7.77 -12.06
CA GLU A 67 -4.06 -8.06 -10.78
C GLU A 67 -3.08 -8.17 -9.62
N THR A 68 -1.82 -8.45 -9.94
CA THR A 68 -0.73 -8.55 -8.96
C THR A 68 0.53 -7.94 -9.51
N GLU A 69 1.32 -7.32 -8.65
CA GLU A 69 2.62 -6.75 -8.98
C GLU A 69 3.68 -7.18 -7.98
N ARG A 70 4.92 -7.23 -8.43
CA ARG A 70 6.07 -7.44 -7.56
C ARG A 70 7.14 -6.40 -7.88
N LEU A 71 7.61 -5.72 -6.85
CA LEU A 71 8.67 -4.73 -6.99
C LEU A 71 9.72 -4.90 -5.90
N GLN A 72 10.90 -4.37 -6.16
CA GLN A 72 12.00 -4.33 -5.22
C GLN A 72 12.32 -2.87 -4.89
N ILE A 73 12.38 -2.54 -3.60
CA ILE A 73 12.81 -1.22 -3.13
C ILE A 73 13.90 -1.45 -2.08
N GLU A 74 15.09 -0.93 -2.35
CA GLU A 74 16.30 -1.31 -1.59
C GLU A 74 16.41 -2.85 -1.50
N ASP A 75 16.54 -3.41 -0.30
CA ASP A 75 16.63 -4.85 -0.08
C ASP A 75 15.27 -5.51 0.22
N VAL A 76 14.18 -4.77 0.07
CA VAL A 76 12.82 -5.21 0.40
C VAL A 76 12.05 -5.60 -0.86
N SER A 77 11.69 -6.89 -0.96
CA SER A 77 10.77 -7.40 -1.98
C SER A 77 9.33 -7.20 -1.51
N ILE A 78 8.53 -6.54 -2.34
CA ILE A 78 7.14 -6.18 -2.07
C ILE A 78 6.24 -6.89 -3.08
N HIS A 79 5.20 -7.56 -2.61
CA HIS A 79 4.13 -8.10 -3.44
C HIS A 79 2.86 -7.29 -3.22
N VAL A 80 2.20 -6.92 -4.31
CA VAL A 80 0.98 -6.12 -4.30
C VAL A 80 -0.15 -6.93 -4.93
N LEU A 81 -1.29 -6.99 -4.27
CA LEU A 81 -2.54 -7.57 -4.80
C LEU A 81 -3.72 -6.82 -4.18
N HIS A 82 -4.88 -6.83 -4.82
CA HIS A 82 -6.01 -6.08 -4.27
C HIS A 82 -6.63 -6.76 -3.04
N ASP A 83 -6.88 -8.07 -3.11
CA ASP A 83 -7.50 -8.84 -2.03
C ASP A 83 -6.52 -9.86 -1.45
N VAL A 84 -6.07 -9.65 -0.22
CA VAL A 84 -5.11 -10.52 0.47
C VAL A 84 -5.61 -11.96 0.66
N THR A 85 -6.92 -12.19 0.64
CA THR A 85 -7.48 -13.55 0.74
C THR A 85 -7.17 -14.41 -0.49
N GLN A 86 -6.82 -13.78 -1.61
CA GLN A 86 -6.43 -14.44 -2.86
C GLN A 86 -4.94 -14.76 -2.93
N LEU A 87 -4.17 -14.47 -1.88
CA LEU A 87 -2.75 -14.81 -1.80
C LEU A 87 -2.56 -16.33 -1.70
N GLY A 88 -2.31 -16.97 -2.84
CA GLY A 88 -2.25 -18.43 -2.98
C GLY A 88 -0.89 -19.08 -2.65
N PHE A 89 0.01 -18.36 -1.96
CA PHE A 89 1.35 -18.86 -1.62
C PHE A 89 1.87 -18.26 -0.31
N ASP A 90 2.94 -18.86 0.21
CA ASP A 90 3.65 -18.34 1.39
C ASP A 90 4.68 -17.27 0.94
N PRO A 91 4.49 -15.98 1.29
CA PRO A 91 5.38 -14.91 0.87
C PRO A 91 6.80 -15.06 1.44
N ALA A 92 6.94 -15.54 2.68
CA ALA A 92 8.25 -15.72 3.32
C ALA A 92 9.13 -16.69 2.53
N ARG A 93 8.55 -17.79 2.04
CA ARG A 93 9.26 -18.78 1.20
C ARG A 93 9.70 -18.23 -0.16
N ARG A 94 9.11 -17.12 -0.59
CA ARG A 94 9.47 -16.43 -1.85
C ARG A 94 10.35 -15.21 -1.64
N GLY A 95 10.84 -14.99 -0.42
CA GLY A 95 11.68 -13.85 -0.08
C GLY A 95 10.93 -12.51 -0.09
N ILE A 96 9.59 -12.53 -0.04
CA ILE A 96 8.77 -11.33 0.04
C ILE A 96 8.76 -10.85 1.48
N ARG A 97 9.03 -9.58 1.70
CA ARG A 97 9.09 -8.95 3.01
C ARG A 97 7.86 -8.08 3.31
N VAL A 98 7.16 -7.62 2.25
CA VAL A 98 5.93 -6.84 2.39
C VAL A 98 4.88 -7.38 1.44
N VAL A 99 3.65 -7.54 1.93
CA VAL A 99 2.45 -7.76 1.12
C VAL A 99 1.54 -6.55 1.30
N VAL A 100 1.27 -5.84 0.21
CA VAL A 100 0.35 -4.70 0.18
C VAL A 100 -0.98 -5.16 -0.40
N SER A 101 -2.09 -4.80 0.26
CA SER A 101 -3.44 -5.08 -0.22
C SER A 101 -4.39 -3.92 0.09
N GLY A 102 -5.59 -3.96 -0.51
CA GLY A 102 -6.70 -3.03 -0.25
C GLY A 102 -7.99 -3.78 0.11
N HIS A 103 -9.05 -3.54 -0.64
CA HIS A 103 -10.34 -4.24 -0.65
C HIS A 103 -11.19 -4.08 0.62
N SER A 104 -10.65 -4.34 1.79
CA SER A 104 -11.42 -4.28 3.04
C SER A 104 -11.72 -2.87 3.52
N HIS A 105 -11.06 -1.84 2.98
CA HIS A 105 -11.10 -0.44 3.42
C HIS A 105 -10.66 -0.23 4.88
N GLN A 106 -10.16 -1.25 5.55
CA GLN A 106 -9.70 -1.17 6.94
C GLN A 106 -8.19 -1.05 6.98
N PRO A 107 -7.63 0.05 7.53
CA PRO A 107 -6.20 0.14 7.71
C PRO A 107 -5.73 -0.94 8.68
N ARG A 108 -4.72 -1.69 8.25
CA ARG A 108 -4.18 -2.80 9.03
C ARG A 108 -2.72 -3.03 8.72
N ILE A 109 -1.94 -3.19 9.76
CA ILE A 109 -0.55 -3.61 9.69
C ILE A 109 -0.39 -4.85 10.57
N ARG A 110 0.15 -5.92 10.02
CA ARG A 110 0.47 -7.13 10.76
C ARG A 110 1.82 -7.67 10.29
N ALA A 111 2.63 -8.16 11.22
CA ALA A 111 3.80 -8.95 10.88
C ALA A 111 3.57 -10.41 11.23
N ARG A 112 3.97 -11.27 10.32
CA ARG A 112 3.95 -12.72 10.50
C ARG A 112 5.08 -13.34 9.69
N ASP A 113 5.85 -14.21 10.32
CA ASP A 113 6.94 -14.97 9.69
C ASP A 113 7.93 -14.08 8.91
N GLY A 114 8.26 -12.89 9.47
CA GLY A 114 9.16 -11.92 8.85
C GLY A 114 8.56 -11.12 7.70
N VAL A 115 7.26 -11.27 7.42
CA VAL A 115 6.51 -10.54 6.39
C VAL A 115 5.58 -9.51 7.02
N VAL A 116 5.62 -8.29 6.52
CA VAL A 116 4.66 -7.22 6.86
C VAL A 116 3.48 -7.27 5.89
N TYR A 117 2.29 -7.45 6.42
CA TYR A 117 1.03 -7.35 5.67
C TYR A 117 0.43 -5.97 5.92
N LEU A 118 0.37 -5.15 4.88
CA LEU A 118 -0.08 -3.76 4.92
C LEU A 118 -1.35 -3.58 4.11
N ASN A 119 -2.42 -3.14 4.76
CA ASN A 119 -3.56 -2.53 4.11
C ASN A 119 -3.60 -1.05 4.53
N PRO A 120 -3.50 -0.08 3.59
CA PRO A 120 -3.47 1.34 3.93
C PRO A 120 -4.87 1.89 4.32
N GLY A 121 -5.92 1.08 4.22
CA GLY A 121 -7.30 1.52 4.25
C GLY A 121 -7.75 2.10 2.91
N SER A 122 -8.87 2.80 2.89
CA SER A 122 -9.41 3.48 1.71
C SER A 122 -9.13 4.98 1.75
N ALA A 123 -8.56 5.51 0.66
CA ALA A 123 -8.34 6.95 0.50
C ALA A 123 -9.47 7.66 -0.27
N GLY A 124 -10.45 6.91 -0.77
CA GLY A 124 -11.56 7.39 -1.57
C GLY A 124 -12.79 7.84 -0.77
N PRO A 125 -13.98 7.64 -1.29
CA PRO A 125 -15.22 7.96 -0.59
C PRO A 125 -15.31 7.21 0.74
N ARG A 126 -15.69 7.93 1.79
CA ARG A 126 -15.86 7.32 3.11
C ARG A 126 -17.00 6.29 3.09
N ARG A 127 -16.70 5.08 3.56
CA ARG A 127 -17.70 4.02 3.71
C ARG A 127 -17.94 3.72 5.19
N PHE A 128 -19.20 3.72 5.59
CA PHE A 128 -19.62 3.47 6.98
C PHE A 128 -18.89 4.40 7.97
N ARG A 129 -18.34 3.82 9.04
CA ARG A 129 -17.55 4.53 10.06
C ARG A 129 -16.04 4.33 9.89
N LEU A 130 -15.61 3.75 8.76
CA LEU A 130 -14.20 3.52 8.51
C LEU A 130 -13.46 4.85 8.30
N PRO A 131 -12.21 4.95 8.76
CA PRO A 131 -11.39 6.14 8.53
C PRO A 131 -11.00 6.24 7.05
N VAL A 132 -10.74 7.44 6.57
CA VAL A 132 -10.17 7.69 5.24
C VAL A 132 -8.67 7.81 5.41
N THR A 133 -7.93 6.85 4.89
CA THR A 133 -6.51 6.69 5.21
C THR A 133 -5.66 6.33 4.00
N LEU A 134 -4.37 6.58 4.13
CA LEU A 134 -3.30 5.97 3.35
C LEU A 134 -2.14 5.61 4.29
N ALA A 135 -1.09 4.98 3.78
CA ALA A 135 0.09 4.70 4.58
C ALA A 135 1.36 5.27 3.94
N ARG A 136 2.35 5.55 4.78
CA ARG A 136 3.73 5.81 4.37
C ARG A 136 4.60 4.71 4.96
N MET A 137 5.39 4.08 4.09
CA MET A 137 6.32 3.04 4.47
C MET A 137 7.74 3.58 4.25
N THR A 138 8.55 3.55 5.27
CA THR A 138 9.97 3.91 5.18
C THR A 138 10.80 2.65 5.18
N ILE A 139 11.66 2.52 4.18
CA ILE A 139 12.60 1.40 4.01
C ILE A 139 14.02 1.93 4.20
N ALA A 140 14.80 1.28 5.04
CA ALA A 140 16.21 1.58 5.26
C ALA A 140 16.99 0.27 5.35
N GLY A 141 17.59 -0.16 4.23
CA GLY A 141 18.12 -1.50 4.08
C GLY A 141 17.02 -2.55 4.18
N ASP A 142 17.03 -3.38 5.21
CA ASP A 142 16.02 -4.39 5.51
C ASP A 142 14.98 -3.93 6.56
N ALA A 143 15.18 -2.77 7.16
CA ALA A 143 14.26 -2.20 8.15
C ALA A 143 13.05 -1.55 7.48
N ILE A 144 11.87 -1.84 8.01
CA ILE A 144 10.60 -1.36 7.49
C ILE A 144 9.83 -0.69 8.63
N ASP A 145 9.51 0.59 8.48
CA ASP A 145 8.59 1.34 9.34
C ASP A 145 7.35 1.74 8.55
N VAL A 146 6.16 1.55 9.11
CA VAL A 146 4.90 1.89 8.45
C VAL A 146 4.05 2.78 9.35
N ARG A 147 3.56 3.87 8.79
CA ARG A 147 2.65 4.81 9.43
C ARG A 147 1.38 4.97 8.61
N VAL A 148 0.24 4.83 9.25
CA VAL A 148 -1.07 5.13 8.65
C VAL A 148 -1.41 6.59 8.95
N ILE A 149 -1.88 7.31 7.93
CA ILE A 149 -2.28 8.71 8.02
C ILE A 149 -3.79 8.80 7.80
N ASP A 150 -4.51 9.35 8.78
CA ASP A 150 -5.90 9.74 8.60
C ASP A 150 -5.97 11.03 7.77
N LEU A 151 -6.61 10.96 6.61
CA LEU A 151 -6.66 12.07 5.66
C LEU A 151 -7.65 13.18 6.06
N VAL A 152 -8.52 12.92 7.03
CA VAL A 152 -9.47 13.93 7.54
C VAL A 152 -8.81 14.77 8.64
N SER A 153 -8.14 14.12 9.58
CA SER A 153 -7.47 14.80 10.69
C SER A 153 -6.00 15.13 10.42
N MET A 154 -5.42 14.53 9.36
CA MET A 154 -3.99 14.58 9.03
C MET A 154 -3.09 14.08 10.16
N ARG A 155 -3.62 13.21 11.02
CA ARG A 155 -2.87 12.56 12.10
C ARG A 155 -2.28 11.25 11.65
N GLU A 156 -1.06 10.98 12.09
CA GLU A 156 -0.41 9.69 11.92
C GLU A 156 -0.79 8.75 13.06
N PHE A 157 -1.08 7.50 12.72
CA PHE A 157 -1.21 6.40 13.67
C PHE A 157 0.03 5.53 13.54
N CYS A 158 0.90 5.56 14.54
CA CYS A 158 1.99 4.60 14.65
C CYS A 158 1.43 3.26 15.09
N THR A 159 1.69 2.21 14.33
CA THR A 159 1.77 0.88 14.93
C THR A 159 3.15 0.74 15.56
N PRO A 160 3.26 0.07 16.73
CA PRO A 160 4.56 -0.15 17.35
C PRO A 160 5.49 -0.82 16.34
N TRP A 161 6.72 -0.32 16.27
CA TRP A 161 7.84 -0.85 15.50
C TRP A 161 7.90 -2.38 15.55
N LEU A 162 7.82 -3.01 14.39
CA LEU A 162 8.08 -4.43 14.21
C LEU A 162 9.54 -4.60 13.77
N SER A 163 10.45 -4.57 14.74
CA SER A 163 11.82 -5.02 14.52
C SER A 163 11.80 -6.52 14.23
N THR A 164 12.17 -6.90 13.01
CA THR A 164 12.50 -8.28 12.68
C THR A 164 13.92 -8.59 13.15
N ALA A 165 14.18 -8.43 14.45
CA ALA A 165 15.40 -8.97 15.03
C ALA A 165 15.31 -10.50 14.93
N SER A 166 16.11 -11.08 14.05
CA SER A 166 16.37 -12.50 14.00
C SER A 166 16.89 -12.93 15.35
N THR A 167 16.09 -13.65 16.13
CA THR A 167 16.58 -14.48 17.22
C THR A 167 17.33 -15.65 16.59
N THR A 168 18.61 -15.48 16.35
CA THR A 168 19.54 -16.60 16.23
C THR A 168 19.66 -17.21 17.62
N SER A 169 18.88 -18.24 17.88
CA SER A 169 19.12 -19.15 18.98
C SER A 169 20.32 -20.02 18.63
N SER A 170 21.34 -19.91 19.44
CA SER A 170 22.47 -20.82 19.52
C SER A 170 22.03 -22.22 19.98
#